data_01b59c5bd8d2fc4dcb48dff81ac7f93c
#
_entry.id   01b59c5bd8d2fc4dcb48dff81ac7f93c
#
_cell.length_a   1.000
_cell.length_b   1.000
_cell.length_c   1.000
_cell.angle_alpha   90.00
_cell.angle_beta   90.00
_cell.angle_gamma   90.00
#
_symmetry.space_group_name_H-M   'P 1'
#
loop_
_entity.id
_entity.type
_entity.pdbx_description
1 polymer ?
#
loop_
_entity_poly.entity_id
_entity_poly.type
_entity_poly.pdbx_seq_one_letter_code
_entity_poly.pdbx_strand_id
1 'polypeptide(L)'
;MKRTLILFTMLFFVFITACTNEKEKEKTNDEPSSSENQPIEKETVVSPLTGNAATGNIDSRPIAVTINNHPKARPQSGLNKADIVYEALAEGTITRFLAIYQSEKPKIIGPVRSAREYFVDLSKGYEAIYISHGWSPTAKEMLESEHLDYLNGLFYDGTLFWRDSTRKAPHNSYISFENVVKGAKENGYSMTKEVAPLPFLSDEEINGISGEEMLEAVVSYGSKPEWRIKYAFDQQLGRYKRYSGDELTVDRETEEPVLLDNIFIVQMDHRFLDDYGRRTIDLNSGGEGILLQKGMMKRVDWKNVNGRILPYENGEQVKFVPGHTWINIVPDLDQAFQNLAEKGE
;
A
#
# COMPACT_ATOMS: atom_id res chain seq x y z
N MET A 1 57.74 -10.50 -36.15
CA MET A 1 58.28 -11.84 -36.47
C MET A 1 57.27 -12.91 -36.15
N LYS A 2 56.93 -13.76 -37.18
CA LYS A 2 56.28 -15.08 -37.16
C LYS A 2 54.87 -15.18 -36.46
N ARG A 3 53.85 -15.11 -37.19
CA ARG A 3 52.87 -16.04 -37.85
C ARG A 3 52.94 -17.48 -37.35
N THR A 4 51.85 -18.01 -36.79
CA THR A 4 51.47 -19.41 -37.02
C THR A 4 49.92 -19.50 -37.02
N LEU A 5 49.48 -19.90 -38.20
CA LEU A 5 48.08 -20.22 -38.60
C LEU A 5 47.99 -21.73 -38.38
N ILE A 6 46.91 -22.19 -37.70
CA ILE A 6 46.52 -23.62 -37.73
C ILE A 6 45.04 -23.69 -38.14
N LEU A 7 44.92 -24.22 -39.34
CA LEU A 7 43.70 -24.71 -40.00
C LEU A 7 43.36 -26.09 -39.41
N PHE A 8 42.12 -26.34 -39.03
CA PHE A 8 41.66 -27.73 -38.86
C PHE A 8 40.32 -27.94 -39.55
N THR A 9 40.35 -28.99 -40.32
CA THR A 9 39.52 -29.36 -41.43
C THR A 9 38.20 -30.01 -41.01
N MET A 10 37.19 -29.75 -41.78
CA MET A 10 35.85 -30.35 -41.91
C MET A 10 35.89 -31.86 -42.12
N LEU A 11 35.02 -32.61 -41.45
CA LEU A 11 34.64 -33.96 -41.89
C LEU A 11 33.13 -34.14 -41.85
N PHE A 12 32.59 -34.22 -43.05
CA PHE A 12 31.17 -34.51 -43.37
C PHE A 12 30.99 -36.04 -43.38
N PHE A 13 30.00 -36.57 -42.67
CA PHE A 13 29.54 -37.94 -42.90
C PHE A 13 28.05 -37.90 -43.25
N VAL A 14 27.77 -38.18 -44.53
CA VAL A 14 26.48 -38.48 -45.09
C VAL A 14 26.26 -39.99 -45.03
N PHE A 15 25.19 -40.46 -44.46
CA PHE A 15 24.68 -41.82 -44.70
C PHE A 15 23.25 -41.75 -45.24
N ILE A 16 23.12 -42.18 -46.49
CA ILE A 16 21.86 -42.48 -47.20
C ILE A 16 21.74 -44.00 -47.25
N THR A 17 20.58 -44.51 -46.89
CA THR A 17 19.99 -45.77 -47.40
C THR A 17 18.51 -45.79 -47.02
N ALA A 18 17.61 -45.66 -47.83
CA ALA A 18 16.94 -46.39 -48.91
C ALA A 18 15.94 -47.46 -48.37
N CYS A 19 14.74 -47.27 -48.89
CA CYS A 19 13.47 -47.97 -48.71
C CYS A 19 13.52 -49.51 -48.82
N THR A 20 12.54 -50.13 -48.13
CA THR A 20 11.66 -51.16 -48.76
C THR A 20 10.35 -51.30 -47.98
N ASN A 21 9.26 -51.40 -48.76
CA ASN A 21 7.89 -51.74 -48.35
C ASN A 21 7.79 -53.22 -48.08
N GLU A 22 6.99 -53.60 -47.04
CA GLU A 22 6.09 -54.75 -47.15
C GLU A 22 4.95 -54.67 -46.11
N LYS A 23 3.74 -55.03 -46.55
CA LYS A 23 2.51 -55.04 -45.78
C LYS A 23 2.38 -56.37 -45.03
N GLU A 24 2.01 -56.30 -43.75
CA GLU A 24 1.19 -57.34 -43.16
C GLU A 24 0.22 -56.75 -42.13
N LYS A 25 -1.02 -57.28 -42.20
CA LYS A 25 -2.13 -56.92 -41.33
C LYS A 25 -2.11 -57.82 -40.09
N GLU A 26 -2.13 -57.20 -38.89
CA GLU A 26 -2.70 -57.91 -37.76
C GLU A 26 -3.49 -56.94 -36.86
N LYS A 27 -4.71 -57.40 -36.50
CA LYS A 27 -5.63 -56.68 -35.62
C LYS A 27 -5.28 -56.94 -34.16
N THR A 28 -5.18 -55.89 -33.34
CA THR A 28 -5.46 -56.00 -31.91
C THR A 28 -5.95 -54.68 -31.36
N ASN A 29 -7.13 -54.71 -30.81
CA ASN A 29 -7.78 -53.92 -29.76
C ASN A 29 -7.19 -52.56 -29.37
N ASP A 30 -7.85 -51.49 -29.79
CA ASP A 30 -7.78 -50.16 -29.20
C ASP A 30 -8.54 -50.12 -27.86
N GLU A 31 -7.81 -49.97 -26.77
CA GLU A 31 -8.34 -49.32 -25.57
C GLU A 31 -8.02 -47.84 -25.70
N PRO A 32 -9.00 -46.92 -25.53
CA PRO A 32 -8.71 -45.50 -25.51
C PRO A 32 -8.07 -45.15 -24.18
N SER A 33 -6.76 -44.86 -24.21
CA SER A 33 -6.11 -44.16 -23.12
C SER A 33 -6.76 -42.79 -22.96
N SER A 34 -7.63 -42.66 -21.98
CA SER A 34 -8.14 -41.37 -21.51
C SER A 34 -6.99 -40.60 -20.90
N SER A 35 -6.38 -39.70 -21.67
CA SER A 35 -5.59 -38.63 -21.08
C SER A 35 -6.57 -37.75 -20.30
N GLU A 36 -6.66 -37.95 -19.00
CA GLU A 36 -7.25 -36.96 -18.09
C GLU A 36 -6.53 -35.63 -18.31
N ASN A 37 -7.22 -34.73 -19.00
CA ASN A 37 -6.90 -33.30 -18.94
C ASN A 37 -7.16 -32.87 -17.51
N GLN A 38 -6.12 -32.90 -16.67
CA GLN A 38 -6.14 -32.16 -15.43
C GLN A 38 -6.34 -30.68 -15.81
N PRO A 39 -7.30 -29.98 -15.23
CA PRO A 39 -7.41 -28.54 -15.42
C PRO A 39 -6.11 -27.92 -14.94
N ILE A 40 -5.40 -27.21 -15.80
CA ILE A 40 -4.33 -26.32 -15.39
C ILE A 40 -5.01 -25.27 -14.52
N GLU A 41 -4.91 -25.38 -13.20
CA GLU A 41 -5.28 -24.29 -12.29
C GLU A 41 -4.48 -23.06 -12.75
N LYS A 42 -5.19 -22.09 -13.32
CA LYS A 42 -4.60 -20.79 -13.59
C LYS A 42 -4.25 -20.20 -12.24
N GLU A 43 -2.97 -20.10 -11.93
CA GLU A 43 -2.50 -19.33 -10.78
C GLU A 43 -3.17 -17.96 -10.80
N THR A 44 -3.97 -17.68 -9.80
CA THR A 44 -4.63 -16.39 -9.66
C THR A 44 -3.55 -15.37 -9.29
N VAL A 45 -3.24 -14.48 -10.22
CA VAL A 45 -2.30 -13.39 -9.96
C VAL A 45 -2.91 -12.45 -8.94
N VAL A 46 -2.17 -12.13 -7.88
CA VAL A 46 -2.62 -11.25 -6.79
C VAL A 46 -1.89 -9.90 -6.79
N SER A 47 -2.57 -8.87 -6.32
CA SER A 47 -2.00 -7.53 -6.16
C SER A 47 -0.96 -7.51 -5.03
N PRO A 48 0.27 -7.03 -5.27
CA PRO A 48 1.37 -7.11 -4.29
C PRO A 48 1.08 -6.40 -2.96
N LEU A 49 0.28 -5.33 -2.96
CA LEU A 49 0.02 -4.51 -1.78
C LEU A 49 -1.30 -4.85 -1.06
N THR A 50 -2.18 -5.63 -1.69
CA THR A 50 -3.46 -6.04 -1.08
C THR A 50 -3.64 -7.55 -0.97
N GLY A 51 -2.88 -8.37 -1.70
CA GLY A 51 -3.11 -9.83 -1.75
C GLY A 51 -4.41 -10.25 -2.44
N ASN A 52 -5.26 -9.31 -2.86
CA ASN A 52 -6.50 -9.61 -3.58
C ASN A 52 -6.20 -10.03 -5.02
N ALA A 53 -7.11 -10.82 -5.62
CA ALA A 53 -7.03 -11.15 -7.04
C ALA A 53 -6.88 -9.87 -7.88
N ALA A 54 -5.87 -9.84 -8.72
CA ALA A 54 -5.56 -8.67 -9.53
C ALA A 54 -6.57 -8.53 -10.68
N THR A 55 -7.15 -7.34 -10.82
CA THR A 55 -8.05 -6.97 -11.92
C THR A 55 -7.33 -6.24 -13.06
N GLY A 56 -6.01 -6.01 -12.91
CA GLY A 56 -5.19 -5.25 -13.85
C GLY A 56 -3.72 -5.64 -13.84
N ASN A 57 -2.87 -4.76 -14.37
CA ASN A 57 -1.42 -4.99 -14.40
C ASN A 57 -0.82 -4.83 -13.01
N ILE A 58 -0.25 -5.90 -12.47
CA ILE A 58 0.43 -5.93 -11.16
C ILE A 58 1.77 -5.18 -11.15
N ASP A 59 2.38 -4.97 -12.32
CA ASP A 59 3.62 -4.19 -12.47
C ASP A 59 3.36 -2.68 -12.50
N SER A 60 2.11 -2.24 -12.28
CA SER A 60 1.80 -0.82 -12.15
C SER A 60 2.60 -0.24 -11.00
N ARG A 61 3.36 0.82 -11.26
CA ARG A 61 4.13 1.51 -10.22
C ARG A 61 3.18 2.16 -9.22
N PRO A 62 3.37 1.97 -7.91
CA PRO A 62 2.59 2.65 -6.90
C PRO A 62 2.74 4.17 -6.96
N ILE A 63 1.70 4.88 -6.54
CA ILE A 63 1.76 6.30 -6.22
C ILE A 63 1.51 6.49 -4.73
N ALA A 64 2.23 7.40 -4.10
CA ALA A 64 2.12 7.73 -2.68
C ALA A 64 1.76 9.21 -2.52
N VAL A 65 0.57 9.49 -2.01
CA VAL A 65 0.01 10.85 -1.97
C VAL A 65 -0.14 11.31 -0.53
N THR A 66 0.44 12.47 -0.20
CA THR A 66 0.19 13.13 1.09
C THR A 66 -1.17 13.80 1.08
N ILE A 67 -2.10 13.32 1.92
CA ILE A 67 -3.49 13.80 1.99
C ILE A 67 -3.76 14.49 3.33
N ASN A 68 -4.53 15.55 3.27
CA ASN A 68 -4.94 16.37 4.40
C ASN A 68 -6.00 15.68 5.27
N ASN A 69 -5.80 15.64 6.59
CA ASN A 69 -6.80 15.12 7.53
C ASN A 69 -7.38 16.18 8.48
N HIS A 70 -7.13 17.46 8.22
CA HIS A 70 -7.81 18.51 8.98
C HIS A 70 -9.34 18.41 8.81
N PRO A 71 -10.18 18.64 9.84
CA PRO A 71 -11.65 18.54 9.72
C PRO A 71 -12.24 19.30 8.51
N LYS A 72 -11.72 20.47 8.17
CA LYS A 72 -12.14 21.25 6.98
C LYS A 72 -11.78 20.60 5.63
N ALA A 73 -11.01 19.53 5.64
CA ALA A 73 -10.61 18.77 4.45
C ALA A 73 -11.44 17.48 4.27
N ARG A 74 -12.32 17.18 5.21
CA ARG A 74 -13.15 15.95 5.18
C ARG A 74 -14.51 16.21 4.51
N PRO A 75 -15.12 15.23 3.84
CA PRO A 75 -14.50 13.94 3.44
C PRO A 75 -13.43 14.16 2.39
N GLN A 76 -12.44 13.26 2.33
CA GLN A 76 -11.39 13.25 1.33
C GLN A 76 -11.83 12.46 0.09
N SER A 77 -11.15 12.68 -1.04
CA SER A 77 -11.38 11.94 -2.27
C SER A 77 -10.31 10.87 -2.47
N GLY A 78 -10.70 9.67 -2.83
CA GLY A 78 -9.85 8.56 -3.21
C GLY A 78 -9.38 7.65 -2.07
N LEU A 79 -9.67 7.94 -0.79
CA LEU A 79 -9.18 7.13 0.32
C LEU A 79 -9.72 5.69 0.34
N ASN A 80 -10.94 5.47 -0.14
CA ASN A 80 -11.55 4.15 -0.22
C ASN A 80 -10.85 3.20 -1.22
N LYS A 81 -9.98 3.74 -2.08
CA LYS A 81 -9.21 3.03 -3.11
C LYS A 81 -7.73 2.84 -2.74
N ALA A 82 -7.29 3.36 -1.59
CA ALA A 82 -5.91 3.23 -1.16
C ALA A 82 -5.63 1.81 -0.66
N ASP A 83 -4.58 1.17 -1.18
CA ASP A 83 -4.14 -0.15 -0.72
C ASP A 83 -3.63 -0.09 0.72
N ILE A 84 -2.83 0.96 1.01
CA ILE A 84 -2.25 1.21 2.32
C ILE A 84 -2.36 2.68 2.65
N VAL A 85 -2.77 3.00 3.88
CA VAL A 85 -2.76 4.37 4.40
C VAL A 85 -1.94 4.42 5.69
N TYR A 86 -0.92 5.27 5.73
CA TYR A 86 -0.26 5.67 6.96
C TYR A 86 -0.90 6.95 7.49
N GLU A 87 -1.27 6.97 8.76
CA GLU A 87 -1.75 8.16 9.46
C GLU A 87 -0.75 8.57 10.54
N ALA A 88 -0.20 9.77 10.46
CA ALA A 88 0.77 10.28 11.42
C ALA A 88 0.52 11.76 11.75
N LEU A 89 0.96 12.18 12.94
CA LEU A 89 0.95 13.58 13.36
C LEU A 89 1.85 14.42 12.45
N ALA A 90 1.33 15.54 11.99
CA ALA A 90 2.06 16.48 11.13
C ALA A 90 2.38 17.79 11.82
N GLU A 91 1.38 18.49 12.34
CA GLU A 91 1.52 19.71 13.14
C GLU A 91 0.57 19.66 14.34
N GLY A 92 1.10 19.85 15.55
CA GLY A 92 0.31 19.81 16.78
C GLY A 92 -0.40 18.45 16.93
N THR A 93 -1.74 18.48 16.92
CA THR A 93 -2.62 17.28 16.96
C THR A 93 -3.22 16.93 15.59
N ILE A 94 -2.86 17.66 14.53
CA ILE A 94 -3.37 17.42 13.19
C ILE A 94 -2.56 16.31 12.54
N THR A 95 -3.24 15.26 12.09
CA THR A 95 -2.62 14.19 11.29
C THR A 95 -2.67 14.50 9.79
N ARG A 96 -1.85 13.79 9.03
CA ARG A 96 -1.94 13.64 7.59
C ARG A 96 -1.92 12.17 7.24
N PHE A 97 -2.36 11.87 6.03
CA PHE A 97 -2.27 10.54 5.45
C PHE A 97 -1.16 10.50 4.40
N LEU A 98 -0.43 9.39 4.35
CA LEU A 98 0.26 8.94 3.16
C LEU A 98 -0.58 7.79 2.59
N ALA A 99 -1.31 8.04 1.52
CA ALA A 99 -2.14 7.05 0.86
C ALA A 99 -1.39 6.46 -0.35
N ILE A 100 -1.26 5.14 -0.38
CA ILE A 100 -0.52 4.39 -1.40
C ILE A 100 -1.53 3.64 -2.25
N TYR A 101 -1.40 3.79 -3.57
CA TYR A 101 -2.30 3.22 -4.57
C TYR A 101 -1.51 2.41 -5.58
N GLN A 102 -1.89 1.19 -5.82
CA GLN A 102 -1.37 0.32 -6.89
C GLN A 102 -2.50 -0.49 -7.53
N SER A 103 -3.31 -1.18 -6.72
CA SER A 103 -4.35 -2.09 -7.21
C SER A 103 -5.52 -1.34 -7.83
N GLU A 104 -5.93 -0.23 -7.21
CA GLU A 104 -7.02 0.62 -7.69
C GLU A 104 -6.53 2.03 -8.04
N LYS A 105 -7.23 2.67 -8.99
CA LYS A 105 -6.85 3.97 -9.55
C LYS A 105 -8.00 4.96 -9.38
N PRO A 106 -8.05 5.71 -8.26
CA PRO A 106 -9.12 6.68 -8.02
C PRO A 106 -9.06 7.81 -9.04
N LYS A 107 -10.23 8.28 -9.50
CA LYS A 107 -10.31 9.39 -10.46
C LYS A 107 -9.78 10.69 -9.88
N ILE A 108 -10.09 10.97 -8.61
CA ILE A 108 -9.72 12.19 -7.89
C ILE A 108 -9.05 11.79 -6.57
N ILE A 109 -7.97 12.47 -6.22
CA ILE A 109 -7.23 12.26 -4.99
C ILE A 109 -7.02 13.61 -4.29
N GLY A 110 -7.32 13.67 -3.00
CA GLY A 110 -7.07 14.86 -2.21
C GLY A 110 -8.00 15.07 -1.01
N PRO A 111 -7.87 16.24 -0.36
CA PRO A 111 -6.98 17.36 -0.67
C PRO A 111 -5.51 17.03 -0.41
N VAL A 112 -4.67 17.27 -1.42
CA VAL A 112 -3.23 17.02 -1.34
C VAL A 112 -2.54 18.06 -0.46
N ARG A 113 -1.55 17.62 0.34
CA ARG A 113 -0.82 18.46 1.31
C ARG A 113 0.68 18.33 1.18
N SER A 114 1.36 19.17 1.98
CA SER A 114 2.81 19.25 1.98
C SER A 114 3.48 17.98 2.48
N ALA A 115 4.56 17.59 1.83
CA ALA A 115 5.44 16.50 2.22
C ALA A 115 5.99 16.67 3.64
N ARG A 116 6.27 15.54 4.27
CA ARG A 116 7.05 15.38 5.49
C ARG A 116 8.10 14.30 5.27
N GLU A 117 9.25 14.45 5.90
CA GLU A 117 10.39 13.55 5.74
C GLU A 117 10.02 12.09 5.96
N TYR A 118 9.30 11.76 7.03
CA TYR A 118 8.87 10.38 7.32
C TYR A 118 7.92 9.81 6.25
N PHE A 119 7.09 10.64 5.60
CA PHE A 119 6.26 10.19 4.48
C PHE A 119 7.07 9.96 3.20
N VAL A 120 8.10 10.76 2.98
CA VAL A 120 9.03 10.55 1.87
C VAL A 120 9.76 9.22 2.07
N ASP A 121 10.28 8.95 3.28
CA ASP A 121 10.97 7.68 3.59
C ASP A 121 10.03 6.47 3.44
N LEU A 122 8.81 6.53 3.97
CA LEU A 122 7.83 5.47 3.80
C LEU A 122 7.50 5.21 2.32
N SER A 123 7.42 6.25 1.49
CA SER A 123 7.12 6.10 0.06
C SER A 123 8.19 5.34 -0.71
N LYS A 124 9.47 5.47 -0.29
CA LYS A 124 10.60 4.73 -0.88
C LYS A 124 10.42 3.21 -0.75
N GLY A 125 9.90 2.74 0.40
CA GLY A 125 9.67 1.32 0.64
C GLY A 125 8.67 0.67 -0.34
N TYR A 126 7.94 1.48 -1.10
CA TYR A 126 6.98 1.05 -2.11
C TYR A 126 7.43 1.40 -3.54
N GLU A 127 8.63 1.92 -3.74
CA GLU A 127 9.12 2.37 -5.06
C GLU A 127 8.17 3.38 -5.74
N ALA A 128 7.38 4.10 -4.93
CA ALA A 128 6.27 4.93 -5.40
C ALA A 128 6.74 6.24 -6.06
N ILE A 129 5.91 6.78 -6.98
CA ILE A 129 5.99 8.19 -7.33
C ILE A 129 5.34 8.99 -6.21
N TYR A 130 6.09 9.91 -5.60
CA TYR A 130 5.61 10.69 -4.45
C TYR A 130 4.86 11.94 -4.89
N ILE A 131 3.68 12.19 -4.30
CA ILE A 131 2.80 13.29 -4.68
C ILE A 131 2.48 14.16 -3.48
N SER A 132 2.78 15.45 -3.58
CA SER A 132 2.53 16.43 -2.53
C SER A 132 2.16 17.79 -3.10
N HIS A 133 1.65 18.70 -2.24
CA HIS A 133 1.51 20.09 -2.57
C HIS A 133 2.21 20.94 -1.50
N GLY A 134 3.47 21.25 -1.73
CA GLY A 134 4.39 21.84 -0.76
C GLY A 134 5.21 20.77 -0.02
N TRP A 135 6.07 21.23 0.88
CA TRP A 135 7.01 20.40 1.66
C TRP A 135 7.48 21.09 2.94
N SER A 136 8.02 20.31 3.90
CA SER A 136 8.93 20.80 4.93
C SER A 136 10.32 21.01 4.34
N PRO A 137 11.20 21.82 4.98
CA PRO A 137 12.58 22.00 4.48
C PRO A 137 13.33 20.68 4.28
N THR A 138 13.29 19.80 5.27
CA THR A 138 13.93 18.48 5.21
C THR A 138 13.33 17.62 4.09
N ALA A 139 11.99 17.55 3.98
CA ALA A 139 11.35 16.80 2.90
C ALA A 139 11.72 17.35 1.50
N LYS A 140 11.91 18.66 1.37
CA LYS A 140 12.40 19.27 0.12
C LYS A 140 13.80 18.76 -0.23
N GLU A 141 14.71 18.83 0.74
CA GLU A 141 16.10 18.37 0.56
C GLU A 141 16.15 16.91 0.12
N MET A 142 15.38 16.02 0.78
CA MET A 142 15.30 14.61 0.43
C MET A 142 14.77 14.39 -1.00
N LEU A 143 13.69 15.06 -1.38
CA LEU A 143 13.09 14.91 -2.70
C LEU A 143 14.02 15.41 -3.82
N GLU A 144 14.79 16.48 -3.58
CA GLU A 144 15.70 17.07 -4.58
C GLU A 144 17.05 16.34 -4.64
N SER A 145 17.60 15.89 -3.50
CA SER A 145 18.96 15.30 -3.42
C SER A 145 18.99 13.79 -3.66
N GLU A 146 17.94 13.07 -3.30
CA GLU A 146 17.90 11.61 -3.36
C GLU A 146 17.34 11.06 -4.69
N HIS A 147 17.13 11.93 -5.67
CA HIS A 147 16.64 11.58 -7.01
C HIS A 147 15.34 10.74 -6.99
N LEU A 148 14.42 11.09 -6.08
CA LEU A 148 13.12 10.46 -6.00
C LEU A 148 12.19 11.02 -7.08
N ASP A 149 11.41 10.15 -7.71
CA ASP A 149 10.38 10.56 -8.64
C ASP A 149 9.22 11.18 -7.86
N TYR A 150 8.92 12.46 -8.09
CA TYR A 150 7.86 13.16 -7.40
C TYR A 150 7.14 14.20 -8.27
N LEU A 151 5.88 14.47 -7.91
CA LEU A 151 5.08 15.57 -8.46
C LEU A 151 4.65 16.50 -7.32
N ASN A 152 5.01 17.77 -7.42
CA ASN A 152 4.68 18.74 -6.39
C ASN A 152 3.80 19.86 -6.95
N GLY A 153 2.65 20.07 -6.30
CA GLY A 153 1.70 21.11 -6.69
C GLY A 153 2.27 22.54 -6.69
N LEU A 154 3.41 22.78 -6.05
CA LEU A 154 4.10 24.08 -6.16
C LEU A 154 4.56 24.39 -7.59
N PHE A 155 4.83 23.36 -8.39
CA PHE A 155 5.28 23.51 -9.79
C PHE A 155 4.16 23.32 -10.80
N TYR A 156 3.06 22.65 -10.39
CA TYR A 156 2.02 22.17 -11.30
C TYR A 156 0.62 22.65 -10.90
N ASP A 157 0.49 23.68 -10.05
CA ASP A 157 -0.82 24.27 -9.68
C ASP A 157 -1.46 24.92 -10.92
N GLY A 158 -2.72 24.62 -11.17
CA GLY A 158 -3.44 25.04 -12.38
C GLY A 158 -3.16 24.19 -13.64
N THR A 159 -2.31 23.15 -13.56
CA THR A 159 -2.00 22.25 -14.69
C THR A 159 -2.29 20.78 -14.34
N LEU A 160 -1.44 20.10 -13.57
CA LEU A 160 -1.70 18.75 -13.06
C LEU A 160 -2.58 18.78 -11.81
N PHE A 161 -2.40 19.81 -10.96
CA PHE A 161 -3.22 20.04 -9.78
C PHE A 161 -4.23 21.14 -10.05
N TRP A 162 -5.38 21.06 -9.36
CA TRP A 162 -6.37 22.13 -9.37
C TRP A 162 -6.83 22.49 -7.97
N ARG A 163 -7.45 23.66 -7.85
CA ARG A 163 -8.05 24.16 -6.62
C ARG A 163 -9.56 23.99 -6.67
N ASP A 164 -10.11 23.20 -5.76
CA ASP A 164 -11.55 23.08 -5.59
C ASP A 164 -12.11 24.38 -4.97
N SER A 165 -13.02 25.03 -5.69
CA SER A 165 -13.62 26.30 -5.27
C SER A 165 -14.62 26.16 -4.12
N THR A 166 -15.12 24.96 -3.84
CA THR A 166 -16.05 24.68 -2.70
C THR A 166 -15.32 24.66 -1.37
N ARG A 167 -13.99 24.60 -1.38
CA ARG A 167 -13.13 24.60 -0.18
C ARG A 167 -12.14 25.76 -0.22
N LYS A 168 -11.70 26.18 0.97
CA LYS A 168 -10.70 27.23 1.11
C LYS A 168 -9.30 26.64 1.21
N ALA A 169 -8.32 27.35 0.64
CA ALA A 169 -6.92 27.02 0.89
C ALA A 169 -6.63 27.00 2.40
N PRO A 170 -5.78 26.09 2.87
CA PRO A 170 -4.98 25.09 2.16
C PRO A 170 -5.65 23.70 2.05
N HIS A 171 -6.97 23.60 2.11
CA HIS A 171 -7.73 22.35 2.15
C HIS A 171 -8.38 22.00 0.80
N ASN A 172 -7.86 22.50 -0.33
CA ASN A 172 -8.56 22.52 -1.61
C ASN A 172 -7.70 22.12 -2.83
N SER A 173 -6.54 21.50 -2.64
CA SER A 173 -5.69 21.04 -3.74
C SER A 173 -5.99 19.59 -4.08
N TYR A 174 -6.21 19.29 -5.35
CA TYR A 174 -6.54 17.94 -5.85
C TYR A 174 -5.70 17.59 -7.08
N ILE A 175 -5.56 16.28 -7.31
CA ILE A 175 -4.95 15.72 -8.51
C ILE A 175 -5.79 14.52 -8.97
N SER A 176 -5.85 14.26 -10.29
CA SER A 176 -6.44 13.04 -10.82
C SER A 176 -5.36 11.99 -11.09
N PHE A 177 -5.72 10.69 -11.10
CA PHE A 177 -4.80 9.64 -11.52
C PHE A 177 -4.29 9.86 -12.93
N GLU A 178 -5.15 10.36 -13.85
CA GLU A 178 -4.79 10.73 -15.21
C GLU A 178 -3.68 11.80 -15.22
N ASN A 179 -3.82 12.84 -14.40
CA ASN A 179 -2.80 13.88 -14.26
C ASN A 179 -1.49 13.36 -13.64
N VAL A 180 -1.55 12.37 -12.76
CA VAL A 180 -0.33 11.70 -12.27
C VAL A 180 0.39 11.01 -13.42
N VAL A 181 -0.32 10.23 -14.24
CA VAL A 181 0.25 9.56 -15.43
C VAL A 181 0.83 10.57 -16.41
N LYS A 182 0.12 11.68 -16.66
CA LYS A 182 0.60 12.78 -17.50
C LYS A 182 1.88 13.39 -16.97
N GLY A 183 1.89 13.75 -15.67
CA GLY A 183 3.06 14.35 -15.01
C GLY A 183 4.26 13.39 -14.98
N ALA A 184 4.04 12.10 -14.72
CA ALA A 184 5.08 11.08 -14.79
C ALA A 184 5.71 11.02 -16.20
N LYS A 185 4.87 10.99 -17.24
CA LYS A 185 5.35 10.99 -18.64
C LYS A 185 6.15 12.25 -18.97
N GLU A 186 5.67 13.43 -18.57
CA GLU A 186 6.35 14.71 -18.81
C GLU A 186 7.73 14.78 -18.14
N ASN A 187 7.91 14.10 -17.00
CA ASN A 187 9.17 14.04 -16.26
C ASN A 187 10.03 12.79 -16.58
N GLY A 188 9.58 11.92 -17.49
CA GLY A 188 10.30 10.71 -17.86
C GLY A 188 10.26 9.60 -16.81
N TYR A 189 9.31 9.65 -15.86
CA TYR A 189 9.15 8.62 -14.82
C TYR A 189 8.43 7.39 -15.38
N SER A 190 8.94 6.20 -15.03
CA SER A 190 8.27 4.95 -15.38
C SER A 190 7.00 4.77 -14.53
N MET A 191 5.90 4.37 -15.19
CA MET A 191 4.66 3.95 -14.52
C MET A 191 4.59 2.43 -14.29
N THR A 192 5.69 1.72 -14.55
CA THR A 192 5.85 0.30 -14.24
C THR A 192 7.05 0.09 -13.34
N LYS A 193 6.87 -0.71 -12.29
CA LYS A 193 7.93 -1.05 -11.33
C LYS A 193 7.55 -2.36 -10.65
N GLU A 194 8.47 -3.29 -10.57
CA GLU A 194 8.29 -4.46 -9.72
C GLU A 194 8.26 -4.03 -8.25
N VAL A 195 7.24 -4.45 -7.53
CA VAL A 195 7.04 -4.15 -6.12
C VAL A 195 7.01 -5.45 -5.35
N ALA A 196 7.88 -5.60 -4.37
CA ALA A 196 7.88 -6.77 -3.51
C ALA A 196 6.52 -6.91 -2.81
N PRO A 197 5.87 -8.09 -2.83
CA PRO A 197 4.58 -8.28 -2.20
C PRO A 197 4.67 -8.18 -0.68
N LEU A 198 3.58 -7.76 -0.04
CA LEU A 198 3.38 -7.93 1.39
C LEU A 198 3.04 -9.41 1.69
N PRO A 199 3.32 -9.90 2.89
CA PRO A 199 2.91 -11.24 3.29
C PRO A 199 1.41 -11.26 3.60
N PHE A 200 0.67 -12.13 2.93
CA PHE A 200 -0.77 -12.29 3.15
C PHE A 200 -1.11 -13.68 3.65
N LEU A 201 -2.16 -13.76 4.48
CA LEU A 201 -2.76 -14.99 4.95
C LEU A 201 -3.50 -15.71 3.80
N SER A 202 -3.43 -17.05 3.78
CA SER A 202 -4.34 -17.87 2.99
C SER A 202 -5.73 -17.92 3.63
N ASP A 203 -6.73 -18.38 2.89
CA ASP A 203 -8.11 -18.55 3.41
C ASP A 203 -8.16 -19.48 4.65
N GLU A 204 -7.33 -20.50 4.68
CA GLU A 204 -7.21 -21.41 5.83
C GLU A 204 -6.61 -20.69 7.05
N GLU A 205 -5.55 -19.89 6.86
CA GLU A 205 -4.92 -19.11 7.92
C GLU A 205 -5.85 -18.01 8.45
N ILE A 206 -6.69 -17.40 7.59
CA ILE A 206 -7.70 -16.41 8.02
C ILE A 206 -8.70 -17.02 8.99
N ASN A 207 -9.15 -18.25 8.74
CA ASN A 207 -10.07 -18.96 9.65
C ASN A 207 -9.42 -19.32 10.98
N GLY A 208 -8.09 -19.33 11.05
CA GLY A 208 -7.29 -19.57 12.26
C GLY A 208 -6.89 -18.31 13.04
N ILE A 209 -7.32 -17.11 12.60
CA ILE A 209 -6.99 -15.87 13.33
C ILE A 209 -7.53 -15.95 14.75
N SER A 210 -6.64 -15.71 15.71
CA SER A 210 -6.95 -15.73 17.14
C SER A 210 -6.40 -14.47 17.82
N GLY A 211 -6.97 -14.12 18.95
CA GLY A 211 -6.60 -12.93 19.72
C GLY A 211 -7.70 -12.59 20.72
N GLU A 212 -7.66 -11.40 21.25
CA GLU A 212 -8.72 -10.80 22.04
C GLU A 212 -9.81 -10.25 21.11
N GLU A 213 -11.09 -10.48 21.41
CA GLU A 213 -12.17 -9.92 20.59
C GLU A 213 -12.15 -8.38 20.71
N MET A 214 -12.10 -7.70 19.54
CA MET A 214 -12.05 -6.24 19.45
C MET A 214 -12.94 -5.74 18.33
N LEU A 215 -14.23 -5.61 18.63
CA LEU A 215 -15.22 -5.14 17.67
C LEU A 215 -15.22 -3.62 17.50
N GLU A 216 -14.82 -2.88 18.55
CA GLU A 216 -14.66 -1.43 18.49
C GLU A 216 -13.35 -0.99 19.17
N ALA A 217 -12.58 -0.18 18.48
CA ALA A 217 -11.32 0.40 18.96
C ALA A 217 -11.25 1.88 18.67
N VAL A 218 -10.59 2.65 19.55
CA VAL A 218 -10.34 4.08 19.36
C VAL A 218 -8.85 4.37 19.40
N VAL A 219 -8.39 5.17 18.43
CA VAL A 219 -7.05 5.75 18.38
C VAL A 219 -7.18 7.26 18.51
N SER A 220 -6.52 7.86 19.51
CA SER A 220 -6.61 9.29 19.82
C SER A 220 -5.29 9.99 19.52
N TYR A 221 -5.35 11.05 18.70
CA TYR A 221 -4.23 11.96 18.44
C TYR A 221 -4.30 13.27 19.24
N GLY A 222 -5.34 13.42 20.06
CA GLY A 222 -5.57 14.57 20.92
C GLY A 222 -6.89 14.47 21.67
N SER A 223 -7.13 15.42 22.59
CA SER A 223 -8.27 15.39 23.52
C SER A 223 -9.63 15.69 22.87
N LYS A 224 -9.64 16.39 21.72
CA LYS A 224 -10.89 16.76 21.05
C LYS A 224 -11.48 15.59 20.26
N PRO A 225 -12.83 15.50 20.14
CA PRO A 225 -13.49 14.43 19.42
C PRO A 225 -13.00 14.26 17.97
N GLU A 226 -12.78 15.36 17.24
CA GLU A 226 -12.33 15.35 15.86
C GLU A 226 -10.92 14.75 15.63
N TRP A 227 -10.16 14.52 16.72
CA TRP A 227 -8.85 13.86 16.72
C TRP A 227 -8.90 12.41 17.19
N ARG A 228 -10.09 11.90 17.45
CA ARG A 228 -10.32 10.48 17.75
C ARG A 228 -10.75 9.75 16.50
N ILE A 229 -10.13 8.60 16.29
CA ILE A 229 -10.44 7.70 15.19
C ILE A 229 -11.08 6.47 15.81
N LYS A 230 -12.31 6.15 15.41
CA LYS A 230 -12.98 4.92 15.81
C LYS A 230 -12.94 3.93 14.65
N TYR A 231 -12.63 2.69 14.97
CA TYR A 231 -12.74 1.54 14.11
C TYR A 231 -13.83 0.62 14.65
N ALA A 232 -14.82 0.29 13.83
CA ALA A 232 -15.89 -0.61 14.19
C ALA A 232 -15.96 -1.77 13.20
N PHE A 233 -15.83 -3.01 13.71
CA PHE A 233 -15.89 -4.21 12.90
C PHE A 233 -17.32 -4.52 12.49
N ASP A 234 -17.58 -4.54 11.20
CA ASP A 234 -18.86 -4.95 10.63
C ASP A 234 -18.82 -6.45 10.35
N GLN A 235 -19.50 -7.24 11.16
CA GLN A 235 -19.51 -8.71 11.06
C GLN A 235 -20.09 -9.21 9.73
N GLN A 236 -21.02 -8.48 9.10
CA GLN A 236 -21.61 -8.89 7.83
C GLN A 236 -20.65 -8.67 6.67
N LEU A 237 -19.89 -7.56 6.71
CA LEU A 237 -18.87 -7.26 5.71
C LEU A 237 -17.54 -7.98 6.00
N GLY A 238 -17.32 -8.43 7.24
CA GLY A 238 -16.06 -8.99 7.69
C GLY A 238 -14.89 -7.98 7.67
N ARG A 239 -15.20 -6.67 7.78
CA ARG A 239 -14.24 -5.55 7.63
C ARG A 239 -14.53 -4.45 8.65
N TYR A 240 -13.52 -3.63 8.92
CA TYR A 240 -13.68 -2.47 9.79
C TYR A 240 -14.15 -1.25 9.01
N LYS A 241 -15.10 -0.51 9.60
CA LYS A 241 -15.46 0.85 9.21
C LYS A 241 -14.63 1.84 10.03
N ARG A 242 -14.13 2.89 9.39
CA ARG A 242 -13.39 3.97 10.05
C ARG A 242 -14.26 5.19 10.24
N TYR A 243 -14.15 5.81 11.42
CA TYR A 243 -14.82 7.06 11.76
C TYR A 243 -13.80 8.11 12.20
N SER A 244 -14.05 9.37 11.90
CA SER A 244 -13.33 10.52 12.45
C SER A 244 -14.24 11.24 13.43
N GLY A 245 -13.98 11.10 14.74
CA GLY A 245 -15.02 11.37 15.75
C GLY A 245 -16.15 10.39 15.55
N ASP A 246 -17.38 10.94 15.43
CA ASP A 246 -18.60 10.16 15.21
C ASP A 246 -18.98 10.07 13.71
N GLU A 247 -18.24 10.74 12.83
CA GLU A 247 -18.54 10.79 11.40
C GLU A 247 -17.87 9.61 10.66
N LEU A 248 -18.67 8.82 9.94
CA LEU A 248 -18.18 7.75 9.08
C LEU A 248 -17.22 8.35 8.02
N THR A 249 -16.03 7.77 7.90
CA THR A 249 -15.10 8.18 6.85
C THR A 249 -15.56 7.60 5.52
N VAL A 250 -15.92 8.48 4.60
CA VAL A 250 -16.41 8.13 3.26
C VAL A 250 -15.54 8.82 2.19
N ASP A 251 -15.55 8.27 1.00
CA ASP A 251 -15.03 8.94 -0.18
C ASP A 251 -15.97 10.08 -0.59
N ARG A 252 -15.40 11.24 -0.90
CA ARG A 252 -16.19 12.42 -1.26
C ARG A 252 -16.97 12.28 -2.56
N GLU A 253 -16.41 11.57 -3.53
CA GLU A 253 -16.97 11.50 -4.89
C GLU A 253 -18.05 10.42 -5.00
N THR A 254 -17.91 9.33 -4.23
CA THR A 254 -18.79 8.15 -4.33
C THR A 254 -19.67 7.95 -3.10
N GLU A 255 -19.35 8.62 -1.99
CA GLU A 255 -19.97 8.43 -0.66
C GLU A 255 -19.79 7.01 -0.09
N GLU A 256 -18.97 6.17 -0.75
CA GLU A 256 -18.63 4.84 -0.29
C GLU A 256 -17.76 4.90 0.98
N PRO A 257 -18.02 4.05 1.97
CA PRO A 257 -17.23 4.03 3.20
C PRO A 257 -15.79 3.53 2.93
N VAL A 258 -14.85 4.04 3.73
CA VAL A 258 -13.51 3.45 3.83
C VAL A 258 -13.64 2.17 4.64
N LEU A 259 -13.37 1.02 4.00
CA LEU A 259 -13.43 -0.31 4.59
C LEU A 259 -12.02 -0.90 4.66
N LEU A 260 -11.68 -1.46 5.82
CA LEU A 260 -10.33 -1.93 6.14
C LEU A 260 -10.34 -3.39 6.57
N ASP A 261 -9.34 -4.13 6.14
CA ASP A 261 -9.12 -5.53 6.50
C ASP A 261 -8.10 -5.66 7.63
N ASN A 262 -7.14 -4.72 7.67
CA ASN A 262 -6.10 -4.65 8.68
C ASN A 262 -6.00 -3.23 9.24
N ILE A 263 -5.91 -3.11 10.57
CA ILE A 263 -5.56 -1.88 11.26
C ILE A 263 -4.33 -2.16 12.10
N PHE A 264 -3.25 -1.43 11.84
CA PHE A 264 -2.00 -1.59 12.55
C PHE A 264 -1.65 -0.28 13.26
N ILE A 265 -1.59 -0.31 14.59
CA ILE A 265 -1.30 0.84 15.43
C ILE A 265 0.10 0.63 16.00
N VAL A 266 1.02 1.57 15.74
CA VAL A 266 2.44 1.43 16.10
C VAL A 266 2.92 2.63 16.89
N GLN A 267 3.64 2.37 17.97
CA GLN A 267 4.32 3.40 18.75
C GLN A 267 5.66 3.72 18.13
N MET A 268 5.91 5.01 17.87
CA MET A 268 7.19 5.51 17.37
C MET A 268 7.60 6.77 18.15
N ASP A 269 8.90 7.00 18.28
CA ASP A 269 9.41 8.24 18.88
C ASP A 269 9.07 9.45 18.01
N HIS A 270 8.45 10.46 18.62
CA HIS A 270 8.14 11.74 18.01
C HIS A 270 8.92 12.86 18.69
N ARG A 271 9.53 13.75 17.91
CA ARG A 271 10.19 14.96 18.43
C ARG A 271 9.70 16.20 17.72
N PHE A 272 9.47 17.28 18.44
CA PHE A 272 9.18 18.58 17.82
C PHE A 272 10.42 19.14 17.15
N LEU A 273 10.26 19.58 15.91
CA LEU A 273 11.34 20.21 15.13
C LEU A 273 11.40 21.73 15.33
N ASP A 274 10.24 22.35 15.57
CA ASP A 274 10.14 23.81 15.63
C ASP A 274 8.86 24.28 16.32
N ASP A 275 8.75 25.62 16.47
CA ASP A 275 7.61 26.29 17.10
C ASP A 275 6.30 26.20 16.27
N TYR A 276 6.37 25.80 15.00
CA TYR A 276 5.19 25.50 14.19
C TYR A 276 4.57 24.15 14.56
N GLY A 277 5.22 23.39 15.45
CA GLY A 277 4.77 22.08 15.89
C GLY A 277 4.99 20.97 14.85
N ARG A 278 5.90 21.19 13.88
CA ARG A 278 6.35 20.12 12.99
C ARG A 278 7.08 19.07 13.79
N ARG A 279 7.01 17.82 13.34
CA ARG A 279 7.60 16.67 14.04
C ARG A 279 8.53 15.90 13.13
N THR A 280 9.54 15.29 13.72
CA THR A 280 10.24 14.14 13.16
C THR A 280 9.75 12.87 13.86
N ILE A 281 9.75 11.76 13.14
CA ILE A 281 9.29 10.45 13.60
C ILE A 281 10.40 9.44 13.31
N ASP A 282 10.82 8.69 14.32
CA ASP A 282 11.82 7.64 14.14
C ASP A 282 11.17 6.38 13.56
N LEU A 283 11.35 6.19 12.27
CA LEU A 283 10.82 5.03 11.53
C LEU A 283 11.66 3.75 11.73
N ASN A 284 12.77 3.80 12.46
CA ASN A 284 13.73 2.69 12.56
C ASN A 284 13.89 2.14 13.98
N SER A 285 13.28 2.77 14.99
CA SER A 285 13.40 2.35 16.39
C SER A 285 12.92 0.91 16.62
N GLY A 286 11.96 0.42 15.82
CA GLY A 286 11.15 -0.73 16.20
C GLY A 286 10.30 -0.38 17.44
N GLY A 287 9.50 -1.29 17.92
CA GLY A 287 8.70 -1.08 19.12
C GLY A 287 7.40 -1.86 19.14
N GLU A 288 6.54 -1.51 20.08
CA GLU A 288 5.26 -2.16 20.28
C GLU A 288 4.20 -1.69 19.29
N GLY A 289 3.26 -2.58 18.97
CA GLY A 289 2.11 -2.30 18.15
C GLY A 289 0.90 -3.15 18.48
N ILE A 290 -0.22 -2.78 17.93
CA ILE A 290 -1.49 -3.51 18.00
C ILE A 290 -1.97 -3.76 16.58
N LEU A 291 -2.26 -5.02 16.26
CA LEU A 291 -2.83 -5.44 14.98
C LEU A 291 -4.28 -5.88 15.18
N LEU A 292 -5.21 -5.24 14.45
CA LEU A 292 -6.62 -5.61 14.41
C LEU A 292 -6.92 -6.28 13.06
N GLN A 293 -7.45 -7.49 13.11
CA GLN A 293 -7.83 -8.30 11.94
C GLN A 293 -9.08 -9.11 12.27
N LYS A 294 -10.08 -9.09 11.37
CA LYS A 294 -11.30 -9.93 11.52
C LYS A 294 -12.00 -9.85 12.89
N GLY A 295 -12.01 -8.68 13.52
CA GLY A 295 -12.64 -8.48 14.83
C GLY A 295 -11.78 -8.93 16.00
N MET A 296 -10.55 -9.35 15.76
CA MET A 296 -9.58 -9.77 16.77
C MET A 296 -8.44 -8.78 16.89
N MET A 297 -7.93 -8.62 18.11
CA MET A 297 -6.76 -7.82 18.46
C MET A 297 -5.60 -8.71 18.87
N LYS A 298 -4.41 -8.36 18.42
CA LYS A 298 -3.16 -8.96 18.84
C LYS A 298 -2.14 -7.87 19.16
N ARG A 299 -1.45 -7.96 20.31
CA ARG A 299 -0.25 -7.17 20.56
C ARG A 299 0.91 -7.80 19.81
N VAL A 300 1.67 -6.97 19.12
CA VAL A 300 2.79 -7.38 18.25
C VAL A 300 3.92 -6.36 18.36
N ASP A 301 5.11 -6.73 17.90
CA ASP A 301 6.17 -5.78 17.63
C ASP A 301 6.03 -5.22 16.21
N TRP A 302 6.66 -4.08 15.92
CA TRP A 302 6.82 -3.60 14.56
C TRP A 302 8.30 -3.44 14.20
N LYS A 303 8.60 -3.60 12.92
CA LYS A 303 9.92 -3.33 12.35
C LYS A 303 9.78 -2.58 11.04
N ASN A 304 10.77 -1.73 10.76
CA ASN A 304 10.94 -1.18 9.42
C ASN A 304 11.75 -2.18 8.58
N VAL A 305 11.14 -2.70 7.54
CA VAL A 305 11.79 -3.59 6.58
C VAL A 305 11.80 -2.91 5.22
N ASN A 306 12.95 -2.40 4.82
CA ASN A 306 13.13 -1.69 3.55
C ASN A 306 12.12 -0.55 3.33
N GLY A 307 11.86 0.27 4.36
CA GLY A 307 10.92 1.40 4.30
C GLY A 307 9.45 1.03 4.55
N ARG A 308 9.14 -0.23 4.88
CA ARG A 308 7.79 -0.70 5.20
C ARG A 308 7.67 -1.05 6.66
N ILE A 309 6.61 -0.58 7.30
CA ILE A 309 6.32 -0.90 8.71
C ILE A 309 5.50 -2.17 8.75
N LEU A 310 6.09 -3.24 9.30
CA LEU A 310 5.53 -4.59 9.28
C LEU A 310 5.41 -5.16 10.69
N PRO A 311 4.33 -5.94 10.97
CA PRO A 311 4.12 -6.56 12.28
C PRO A 311 4.97 -7.82 12.46
N TYR A 312 5.43 -8.05 13.70
CA TYR A 312 6.22 -9.20 14.12
C TYR A 312 5.71 -9.76 15.44
N GLU A 313 5.72 -11.07 15.58
CA GLU A 313 5.41 -11.78 16.83
C GLU A 313 6.51 -12.84 17.07
N ASN A 314 7.13 -12.84 18.25
CA ASN A 314 8.23 -13.76 18.60
C ASN A 314 9.38 -13.79 17.58
N GLY A 315 9.62 -12.66 16.89
CA GLY A 315 10.69 -12.53 15.89
C GLY A 315 10.28 -12.93 14.48
N GLU A 316 9.11 -13.52 14.28
CA GLU A 316 8.56 -13.89 12.98
C GLU A 316 7.60 -12.82 12.46
N GLN A 317 7.59 -12.62 11.15
CA GLN A 317 6.72 -11.64 10.52
C GLN A 317 5.27 -12.12 10.52
N VAL A 318 4.36 -11.29 11.05
CA VAL A 318 2.91 -11.55 11.00
C VAL A 318 2.37 -11.16 9.63
N LYS A 319 1.50 -12.00 9.08
CA LYS A 319 0.86 -11.79 7.79
C LYS A 319 -0.39 -10.90 7.91
N PHE A 320 -0.67 -10.15 6.85
CA PHE A 320 -1.91 -9.39 6.72
C PHE A 320 -3.06 -10.25 6.15
N VAL A 321 -4.28 -9.91 6.51
CA VAL A 321 -5.47 -10.37 5.78
C VAL A 321 -5.45 -9.70 4.41
N PRO A 322 -5.71 -10.44 3.29
CA PRO A 322 -5.86 -9.79 1.99
C PRO A 322 -6.90 -8.67 2.02
N GLY A 323 -6.51 -7.48 1.54
CA GLY A 323 -7.35 -6.29 1.54
C GLY A 323 -6.60 -5.01 1.89
N HIS A 324 -7.35 -4.01 2.33
CA HIS A 324 -6.82 -2.67 2.62
C HIS A 324 -6.25 -2.59 4.03
N THR A 325 -5.11 -1.90 4.16
CA THR A 325 -4.40 -1.75 5.44
C THR A 325 -4.32 -0.28 5.86
N TRP A 326 -4.64 0.00 7.14
CA TRP A 326 -4.47 1.32 7.74
C TRP A 326 -3.48 1.25 8.89
N ILE A 327 -2.42 2.06 8.82
CA ILE A 327 -1.34 2.09 9.80
C ILE A 327 -1.38 3.42 10.55
N ASN A 328 -1.67 3.37 11.85
CA ASN A 328 -1.65 4.54 12.73
C ASN A 328 -0.29 4.63 13.40
N ILE A 329 0.43 5.74 13.21
CA ILE A 329 1.68 6.01 13.90
C ILE A 329 1.40 6.97 15.06
N VAL A 330 1.61 6.51 16.29
CA VAL A 330 1.32 7.23 17.52
C VAL A 330 2.57 7.42 18.38
N PRO A 331 2.67 8.50 19.17
CA PRO A 331 3.82 8.73 20.05
C PRO A 331 3.83 7.83 21.29
N ASP A 332 2.68 7.39 21.75
CA ASP A 332 2.48 6.58 22.95
C ASP A 332 1.24 5.72 22.75
N LEU A 333 1.44 4.40 22.77
CA LEU A 333 0.39 3.44 22.45
C LEU A 333 -0.68 3.37 23.55
N ASP A 334 -0.27 3.39 24.80
CA ASP A 334 -1.19 3.27 25.95
C ASP A 334 -2.09 4.50 26.12
N GLN A 335 -1.56 5.70 25.76
CA GLN A 335 -2.36 6.91 25.76
C GLN A 335 -3.26 7.05 24.52
N ALA A 336 -2.80 6.57 23.37
CA ALA A 336 -3.52 6.72 22.12
C ALA A 336 -4.62 5.67 21.92
N PHE A 337 -4.37 4.42 22.32
CA PHE A 337 -5.30 3.31 22.07
C PHE A 337 -6.26 3.09 23.24
N GLN A 338 -7.53 2.84 22.92
CA GLN A 338 -8.58 2.52 23.90
C GLN A 338 -9.48 1.40 23.35
N ASN A 339 -9.68 0.37 24.19
CA ASN A 339 -10.76 -0.59 24.01
C ASN A 339 -12.06 0.00 24.54
N LEU A 340 -13.07 0.16 23.70
CA LEU A 340 -14.37 0.69 24.16
C LEU A 340 -15.22 -0.36 24.88
N ALA A 341 -14.97 -1.64 24.69
CA ALA A 341 -15.70 -2.70 25.36
C ALA A 341 -15.42 -2.72 26.89
N GLU A 342 -14.25 -2.27 27.33
CA GLU A 342 -13.88 -2.22 28.76
C GLU A 342 -14.53 -1.07 29.55
N LYS A 343 -15.16 -0.10 28.88
CA LYS A 343 -15.80 1.08 29.52
C LYS A 343 -17.30 0.95 29.75
N GLY A 344 -17.87 -0.21 29.47
CA GLY A 344 -19.30 -0.51 29.58
C GLY A 344 -19.71 -1.22 30.87
N GLU A 345 -18.86 -1.22 31.93
CA GLU A 345 -19.22 -1.65 33.30
C GLU A 345 -19.54 -0.46 34.21
#